data_794fbb29f2d9f863ccce35c0a8234f19
#
_entry.id   794fbb29f2d9f863ccce35c0a8234f19
#
_cell.length_a   1.000
_cell.length_b   1.000
_cell.length_c   1.000
_cell.angle_alpha   90.00
_cell.angle_beta   90.00
_cell.angle_gamma   90.00
#
_symmetry.space_group_name_H-M   'P 1'
#
loop_
_entity.id
_entity.type
_entity.pdbx_description
1 polymer ?
#
loop_
_entity_poly.entity_id
_entity_poly.type
_entity_poly.pdbx_seq_one_letter_code
_entity_poly.pdbx_strand_id
1 'polypeptide(L)'
;MTVKGETNFWKTLKTSLEGGEYIVSRLESYVTPGFPDCLIYNKVTGFFTIELKVINSSNKVTVSPFQIAWNMRHSLAGAKSYILVGGLPNHHVKLFHGCKTKELGQSTVDQVPGLYEGRLVDLDLSKIVSNSETP
;
A
#
# COMPACT_ATOMS: atom_id res chain seq x y z
N MET A 1 4.76 15.31 -2.23
CA MET A 1 4.23 15.95 -1.01
C MET A 1 3.20 15.02 -0.37
N THR A 2 3.36 14.77 0.92
CA THR A 2 2.42 13.93 1.65
C THR A 2 1.26 14.78 2.16
N VAL A 3 0.02 14.40 1.84
CA VAL A 3 -1.14 15.09 2.38
C VAL A 3 -1.29 14.74 3.87
N LYS A 4 -1.97 15.61 4.61
CA LYS A 4 -2.12 15.46 6.07
C LYS A 4 -2.73 14.09 6.44
N GLY A 5 -3.73 13.62 5.68
CA GLY A 5 -4.34 12.32 5.90
C GLY A 5 -3.36 11.17 5.75
N GLU A 6 -2.47 11.25 4.76
CA GLU A 6 -1.44 10.21 4.55
C GLU A 6 -0.39 10.24 5.64
N THR A 7 -0.03 11.41 6.16
CA THR A 7 0.90 11.51 7.29
C THR A 7 0.33 10.84 8.53
N ASN A 8 -0.94 11.06 8.83
CA ASN A 8 -1.60 10.42 9.96
C ASN A 8 -1.73 8.92 9.75
N PHE A 9 -2.03 8.51 8.51
CA PHE A 9 -2.14 7.10 8.15
C PHE A 9 -0.80 6.38 8.31
N TRP A 10 0.30 7.02 7.90
CA TRP A 10 1.65 6.49 8.11
C TRP A 10 1.91 6.20 9.59
N LYS A 11 1.61 7.15 10.46
CA LYS A 11 1.82 6.99 11.91
C LYS A 11 0.99 5.84 12.48
N THR A 12 -0.25 5.73 12.05
CA THR A 12 -1.15 4.66 12.48
C THR A 12 -0.65 3.29 12.03
N LEU A 13 -0.23 3.18 10.78
CA LEU A 13 0.33 1.95 10.24
C LEU A 13 1.60 1.55 10.97
N LYS A 14 2.51 2.48 11.17
CA LYS A 14 3.77 2.24 11.87
C LYS A 14 3.52 1.70 13.27
N THR A 15 2.64 2.34 14.04
CA THR A 15 2.30 1.90 15.38
C THR A 15 1.71 0.49 15.37
N SER A 16 0.81 0.22 14.43
CA SER A 16 0.17 -1.09 14.31
C SER A 16 1.18 -2.20 13.99
N LEU A 17 2.11 -1.94 13.08
CA LEU A 17 3.08 -2.96 12.64
C LEU A 17 4.22 -3.15 13.63
N GLU A 18 4.72 -2.09 14.25
CA GLU A 18 5.83 -2.18 15.21
C GLU A 18 5.43 -2.87 16.50
N GLY A 19 4.13 -2.99 16.78
CA GLY A 19 3.64 -3.81 17.88
C GLY A 19 3.75 -5.31 17.62
N GLY A 20 4.02 -5.72 16.37
CA GLY A 20 4.21 -7.10 15.98
C GLY A 20 5.65 -7.37 15.54
N GLU A 21 5.83 -8.32 14.63
CA GLU A 21 7.15 -8.75 14.19
C GLU A 21 7.58 -8.07 12.88
N TYR A 22 7.28 -6.79 12.71
CA TYR A 22 7.62 -6.05 11.50
C TYR A 22 8.63 -4.96 11.81
N ILE A 23 9.57 -4.77 10.88
CA ILE A 23 10.48 -3.64 10.87
C ILE A 23 10.01 -2.71 9.77
N VAL A 24 9.70 -1.47 10.13
CA VAL A 24 9.08 -0.52 9.21
C VAL A 24 10.02 0.66 9.00
N SER A 25 10.36 0.93 7.75
CA SER A 25 11.20 2.05 7.35
C SER A 25 10.43 2.93 6.38
N ARG A 26 10.35 4.23 6.68
CA ARG A 26 9.78 5.17 5.74
C ARG A 26 10.83 5.52 4.71
N LEU A 27 10.43 5.45 3.45
CA LEU A 27 11.30 5.77 2.34
C LEU A 27 10.99 7.18 1.84
N GLU A 28 12.03 7.95 1.60
CA GLU A 28 11.92 9.23 0.94
C GLU A 28 12.97 9.26 -0.16
N SER A 29 12.53 9.34 -1.41
CA SER A 29 13.44 9.40 -2.53
C SER A 29 13.10 10.58 -3.43
N TYR A 30 14.03 11.50 -3.54
CA TYR A 30 13.94 12.60 -4.48
C TYR A 30 14.61 12.27 -5.80
N VAL A 31 15.30 11.14 -5.86
CA VAL A 31 16.07 10.70 -7.04
C VAL A 31 15.27 9.75 -7.92
N THR A 32 14.47 8.89 -7.31
CA THR A 32 13.67 7.89 -8.03
C THR A 32 12.18 8.22 -7.90
N PRO A 33 11.59 8.85 -8.92
CA PRO A 33 10.15 9.15 -8.89
C PRO A 33 9.32 7.87 -8.80
N GLY A 34 8.22 7.94 -8.04
CA GLY A 34 7.30 6.82 -7.91
C GLY A 34 7.70 5.78 -6.89
N PHE A 35 8.81 5.98 -6.18
CA PHE A 35 9.26 5.05 -5.14
C PHE A 35 8.19 4.97 -4.03
N PRO A 36 7.91 3.76 -3.49
CA PRO A 36 6.87 3.59 -2.47
C PRO A 36 7.23 4.27 -1.14
N ASP A 37 6.20 4.51 -0.32
CA ASP A 37 6.34 5.25 0.94
C ASP A 37 7.12 4.50 2.00
N CYS A 38 6.97 3.19 2.07
CA CYS A 38 7.63 2.41 3.13
C CYS A 38 8.13 1.06 2.66
N LEU A 39 9.24 0.67 3.29
CA LEU A 39 9.82 -0.65 3.17
C LEU A 39 9.58 -1.39 4.48
N ILE A 40 9.05 -2.61 4.38
CA ILE A 40 8.69 -3.41 5.54
C ILE A 40 9.44 -4.73 5.45
N TYR A 41 9.95 -5.18 6.59
CA TYR A 41 10.58 -6.48 6.72
C TYR A 41 9.86 -7.31 7.77
N ASN A 42 9.64 -8.56 7.45
CA ASN A 42 9.16 -9.57 8.38
C ASN A 42 9.89 -10.86 8.06
N LYS A 43 10.27 -11.64 9.07
CA LYS A 43 11.06 -12.85 8.85
C LYS A 43 10.35 -13.91 7.98
N VAL A 44 9.03 -13.89 7.96
CA VAL A 44 8.23 -14.83 7.16
C VAL A 44 8.17 -14.40 5.70
N THR A 45 7.99 -13.10 5.45
CA THR A 45 7.77 -12.56 4.10
C THR A 45 9.07 -12.11 3.43
N GLY A 46 10.08 -11.75 4.21
CA GLY A 46 11.19 -10.94 3.71
C GLY A 46 10.74 -9.50 3.51
N PHE A 47 11.43 -8.79 2.64
CA PHE A 47 11.10 -7.39 2.34
C PHE A 47 9.90 -7.27 1.43
N PHE A 48 9.06 -6.27 1.70
CA PHE A 48 8.01 -5.85 0.78
C PHE A 48 7.78 -4.34 0.94
N THR A 49 7.14 -3.73 -0.04
CA THR A 49 6.88 -2.29 -0.03
C THR A 49 5.41 -2.02 0.04
N ILE A 50 5.07 -0.90 0.68
CA ILE A 50 3.70 -0.40 0.71
C ILE A 50 3.69 1.07 0.31
N GLU A 51 2.84 1.40 -0.67
CA GLU A 51 2.46 2.75 -1.01
C GLU A 51 1.21 3.11 -0.23
N LEU A 52 1.21 4.24 0.48
CA LEU A 52 0.06 4.68 1.28
C LEU A 52 -0.77 5.68 0.49
N LYS A 53 -2.07 5.45 0.46
CA LYS A 53 -3.02 6.36 -0.18
C LYS A 53 -4.22 6.57 0.73
N VAL A 54 -4.82 7.76 0.64
CA VAL A 54 -6.08 8.09 1.30
C VAL A 54 -7.05 8.51 0.22
N ILE A 55 -8.29 8.02 0.29
CA ILE A 55 -9.30 8.35 -0.72
C ILE A 55 -9.66 9.83 -0.66
N ASN A 56 -10.04 10.36 -1.82
CA ASN A 56 -10.61 11.70 -1.94
C ASN A 56 -12.14 11.65 -1.87
N SER A 57 -12.77 12.81 -2.02
CA SER A 57 -14.25 12.92 -1.96
C SER A 57 -14.97 12.15 -3.07
N SER A 58 -14.26 11.78 -4.14
CA SER A 58 -14.82 11.01 -5.25
C SER A 58 -14.59 9.50 -5.10
N ASN A 59 -14.20 9.04 -3.92
CA ASN A 59 -13.90 7.63 -3.63
C ASN A 59 -12.77 7.09 -4.51
N LYS A 60 -11.82 7.94 -4.83
CA LYS A 60 -10.65 7.61 -5.66
C LYS A 60 -9.36 7.97 -4.94
N VAL A 61 -8.26 7.39 -5.39
CA VAL A 61 -6.92 7.79 -4.97
C VAL A 61 -6.20 8.45 -6.13
N THR A 62 -5.30 9.37 -5.81
CA THR A 62 -4.45 10.02 -6.81
C THR A 62 -3.16 9.23 -6.96
N VAL A 63 -2.91 8.74 -8.16
CA VAL A 63 -1.71 7.96 -8.47
C VAL A 63 -0.98 8.65 -9.62
N SER A 64 0.30 8.98 -9.40
CA SER A 64 1.10 9.62 -10.45
C SER A 64 1.52 8.60 -11.51
N PRO A 65 1.84 9.07 -12.74
CA PRO A 65 2.40 8.17 -13.77
C PRO A 65 3.67 7.45 -13.30
N PHE A 66 4.48 8.10 -12.46
CA PHE A 66 5.69 7.48 -11.92
C PHE A 66 5.36 6.34 -10.96
N GLN A 67 4.34 6.52 -10.12
CA GLN A 67 3.90 5.47 -9.20
C GLN A 67 3.31 4.28 -9.96
N ILE A 68 2.55 4.54 -11.01
CA ILE A 68 2.02 3.48 -11.88
C ILE A 68 3.17 2.70 -12.50
N ALA A 69 4.12 3.40 -13.10
CA ALA A 69 5.26 2.77 -13.77
C ALA A 69 6.09 1.93 -12.81
N TRP A 70 6.42 2.47 -11.64
CA TRP A 70 7.23 1.77 -10.63
C TRP A 70 6.52 0.49 -10.17
N ASN A 71 5.26 0.60 -9.76
CA ASN A 71 4.52 -0.54 -9.22
C ASN A 71 4.26 -1.61 -10.26
N MET A 72 3.88 -1.21 -11.48
CA MET A 72 3.63 -2.18 -12.55
C MET A 72 4.91 -2.93 -12.90
N ARG A 73 6.01 -2.21 -13.08
CA ARG A 73 7.30 -2.81 -13.43
C ARG A 73 7.77 -3.80 -12.38
N HIS A 74 7.74 -3.41 -11.11
CA HIS A 74 8.23 -4.25 -10.03
C HIS A 74 7.30 -5.43 -9.77
N SER A 75 5.99 -5.21 -9.78
CA SER A 75 5.01 -6.29 -9.59
C SER A 75 5.11 -7.36 -10.67
N LEU A 76 5.25 -6.94 -11.93
CA LEU A 76 5.39 -7.89 -13.05
C LEU A 76 6.71 -8.65 -12.99
N ALA A 77 7.73 -8.08 -12.37
CA ALA A 77 9.02 -8.75 -12.18
C ALA A 77 9.03 -9.68 -10.95
N GLY A 78 7.93 -9.77 -10.23
CA GLY A 78 7.83 -10.64 -9.05
C GLY A 78 8.12 -9.98 -7.73
N ALA A 79 8.32 -8.68 -7.69
CA ALA A 79 8.54 -7.96 -6.44
C ALA A 79 7.26 -7.93 -5.60
N LYS A 80 7.44 -7.98 -4.29
CA LYS A 80 6.35 -7.89 -3.33
C LYS A 80 6.05 -6.41 -3.07
N SER A 81 5.17 -5.84 -3.86
CA SER A 81 4.78 -4.43 -3.75
C SER A 81 3.27 -4.30 -3.64
N TYR A 82 2.82 -3.44 -2.73
CA TYR A 82 1.40 -3.32 -2.37
C TYR A 82 1.03 -1.86 -2.22
N ILE A 83 -0.29 -1.61 -2.29
CA ILE A 83 -0.86 -0.30 -2.05
C ILE A 83 -1.90 -0.46 -0.95
N LEU A 84 -1.79 0.33 0.10
CA LEU A 84 -2.74 0.33 1.20
C LEU A 84 -3.52 1.64 1.19
N VAL A 85 -4.83 1.52 1.04
CA VAL A 85 -5.72 2.68 0.97
C VAL A 85 -6.48 2.83 2.27
N GLY A 86 -6.39 4.02 2.86
CA GLY A 86 -7.14 4.39 4.06
C GLY A 86 -8.22 5.41 3.78
N GLY A 87 -8.93 5.81 4.83
CA GLY A 87 -10.00 6.80 4.73
C GLY A 87 -11.32 6.22 4.26
N LEU A 88 -11.46 4.90 4.21
CA LEU A 88 -12.70 4.24 3.84
C LEU A 88 -13.73 4.31 4.99
N PRO A 89 -15.04 4.12 4.68
CA PRO A 89 -16.07 4.10 5.72
C PRO A 89 -15.74 3.07 6.82
N ASN A 90 -16.20 3.36 8.04
CA ASN A 90 -16.01 2.49 9.22
C ASN A 90 -14.55 2.30 9.62
N HIS A 91 -13.70 3.25 9.28
CA HIS A 91 -12.24 3.18 9.53
C HIS A 91 -11.59 1.97 8.86
N HIS A 92 -12.16 1.51 7.75
CA HIS A 92 -11.60 0.40 6.99
C HIS A 92 -10.41 0.84 6.15
N VAL A 93 -9.55 -0.13 5.88
CA VAL A 93 -8.46 -0.01 4.90
C VAL A 93 -8.68 -1.07 3.83
N LYS A 94 -8.09 -0.84 2.65
CA LYS A 94 -8.13 -1.82 1.57
C LYS A 94 -6.73 -1.99 1.01
N LEU A 95 -6.28 -3.23 0.93
CA LEU A 95 -4.94 -3.57 0.45
C LEU A 95 -5.03 -4.12 -0.96
N PHE A 96 -4.16 -3.60 -1.84
CA PHE A 96 -4.09 -4.03 -3.24
C PHE A 96 -2.69 -4.51 -3.56
N HIS A 97 -2.60 -5.47 -4.48
CA HIS A 97 -1.34 -5.80 -5.11
C HIS A 97 -0.87 -4.62 -5.98
N GLY A 98 0.44 -4.42 -6.08
CA GLY A 98 0.99 -3.31 -6.86
C GLY A 98 0.57 -3.31 -8.33
N CYS A 99 0.24 -4.48 -8.90
CA CYS A 99 -0.24 -4.57 -10.28
C CYS A 99 -1.59 -3.87 -10.51
N LYS A 100 -2.32 -3.51 -9.45
CA LYS A 100 -3.60 -2.80 -9.54
C LYS A 100 -3.45 -1.28 -9.60
N THR A 101 -2.24 -0.76 -9.57
CA THR A 101 -1.99 0.68 -9.49
C THR A 101 -2.66 1.44 -10.64
N LYS A 102 -2.55 0.92 -11.86
CA LYS A 102 -3.15 1.57 -13.02
C LYS A 102 -4.67 1.64 -12.92
N GLU A 103 -5.30 0.53 -12.51
CA GLU A 103 -6.75 0.48 -12.33
C GLU A 103 -7.20 1.45 -11.24
N LEU A 104 -6.44 1.54 -10.14
CA LEU A 104 -6.72 2.48 -9.06
C LEU A 104 -6.68 3.93 -9.54
N GLY A 105 -5.83 4.26 -10.50
CA GLY A 105 -5.78 5.58 -11.07
C GLY A 105 -6.96 5.92 -11.99
N GLN A 106 -7.75 4.92 -12.39
CA GLN A 106 -8.81 5.08 -13.39
C GLN A 106 -10.22 4.82 -12.84
N SER A 107 -10.33 4.21 -11.65
CA SER A 107 -11.62 3.75 -11.12
C SER A 107 -11.76 4.15 -9.66
N THR A 108 -12.98 4.02 -9.13
CA THR A 108 -13.20 4.19 -7.68
C THR A 108 -12.62 2.98 -6.96
N VAL A 109 -12.24 3.18 -5.70
CA VAL A 109 -11.55 2.16 -4.90
C VAL A 109 -12.41 0.91 -4.72
N ASP A 110 -13.72 1.07 -4.59
CA ASP A 110 -14.66 -0.04 -4.43
C ASP A 110 -14.79 -0.91 -5.69
N GLN A 111 -14.44 -0.39 -6.86
CA GLN A 111 -14.52 -1.11 -8.12
C GLN A 111 -13.29 -1.97 -8.43
N VAL A 112 -12.20 -1.74 -7.72
CA VAL A 112 -10.94 -2.46 -7.98
C VAL A 112 -10.80 -3.60 -6.99
N PRO A 113 -10.55 -4.84 -7.46
CA PRO A 113 -10.37 -5.97 -6.55
C PRO A 113 -9.15 -5.79 -5.66
N GLY A 114 -9.32 -6.07 -4.37
CA GLY A 114 -8.25 -6.00 -3.37
C GLY A 114 -7.94 -7.35 -2.76
N LEU A 115 -6.84 -7.40 -2.01
CA LEU A 115 -6.41 -8.59 -1.28
C LEU A 115 -7.04 -8.65 0.10
N TYR A 116 -7.41 -7.52 0.64
CA TYR A 116 -8.01 -7.41 1.97
C TYR A 116 -8.82 -6.12 2.05
N GLU A 117 -9.93 -6.18 2.75
CA GLU A 117 -10.69 -5.00 3.15
C GLU A 117 -11.25 -5.21 4.54
N GLY A 118 -11.00 -4.27 5.43
CA GLY A 118 -11.46 -4.35 6.81
C GLY A 118 -10.69 -3.39 7.69
N ARG A 119 -10.70 -3.65 9.00
CA ARG A 119 -10.00 -2.81 9.95
C ARG A 119 -8.49 -3.07 9.88
N LEU A 120 -7.71 -2.02 10.10
CA LEU A 120 -6.25 -2.13 10.08
C LEU A 120 -5.74 -3.11 11.15
N VAL A 121 -6.38 -3.11 12.33
CA VAL A 121 -5.98 -3.98 13.45
C VAL A 121 -6.13 -5.47 13.11
N ASP A 122 -7.01 -5.81 12.18
CA ASP A 122 -7.27 -7.19 11.77
C ASP A 122 -6.46 -7.60 10.52
N LEU A 123 -5.66 -6.69 9.98
CA LEU A 123 -4.87 -6.95 8.77
C LEU A 123 -3.63 -7.78 9.12
N ASP A 124 -3.57 -8.99 8.58
CA ASP A 124 -2.41 -9.86 8.73
C ASP A 124 -1.56 -9.82 7.46
N LEU A 125 -0.64 -8.85 7.43
CA LEU A 125 0.23 -8.65 6.26
C LEU A 125 1.13 -9.84 5.99
N SER A 126 1.67 -10.48 7.03
CA SER A 126 2.58 -11.61 6.82
C SER A 126 1.88 -12.76 6.11
N LYS A 127 0.63 -13.04 6.46
CA LYS A 127 -0.16 -14.07 5.81
C LYS A 127 -0.48 -13.72 4.36
N ILE A 128 -0.92 -12.49 4.13
CA ILE A 128 -1.33 -12.05 2.80
C ILE A 128 -0.13 -11.99 1.85
N VAL A 129 0.97 -11.40 2.31
CA VAL A 129 2.19 -11.26 1.49
C VAL A 129 2.79 -12.63 1.17
N SER A 130 2.77 -13.56 2.13
CA SER A 130 3.28 -14.92 1.91
C SER A 130 2.44 -15.70 0.91
N ASN A 131 1.13 -15.45 0.84
CA ASN A 131 0.20 -16.17 0.01
C ASN A 131 -0.15 -15.47 -1.31
N SER A 132 0.27 -14.20 -1.47
CA SER A 132 -0.04 -13.47 -2.70
C SER A 132 0.86 -13.95 -3.83
N GLU A 133 0.26 -14.13 -5.01
CA GLU A 133 0.98 -14.55 -6.19
C GLU A 133 1.18 -13.38 -7.14
N THR A 134 2.28 -13.45 -7.91
CA THR A 134 2.50 -12.49 -8.98
C THR A 134 1.53 -12.76 -10.10
N PRO A 135 0.82 -11.75 -10.58
CA PRO A 135 -0.13 -11.91 -11.67
C PRO A 135 0.56 -12.27 -12.98
#